data_7285e6ab6b07f4ff3f9f6e8410a0723d
#
_entry.id   7285e6ab6b07f4ff3f9f6e8410a0723d
#
_cell.length_a   1.000
_cell.length_b   1.000
_cell.length_c   1.000
_cell.angle_alpha   90.00
_cell.angle_beta   90.00
_cell.angle_gamma   90.00
#
_symmetry.space_group_name_H-M   'P 1'
#
loop_
_entity.id
_entity.type
_entity.pdbx_description
1 polymer ?
#
loop_
_entity_poly.entity_id
_entity_poly.type
_entity_poly.pdbx_seq_one_letter_code
_entity_poly.pdbx_strand_id
1 'polypeptide(L)'
;MNIIKLLDDKQKKVLLHLWLNKGDVLFRENDICNDIGIVIEGEISIVSYLADGSEVIYNTIRNDEIFGNNLIFSSQPFYKGDIIASKDTQLVLIKKDDLIEIMHTNKQFMIEFIRIQSNTGKALNNRIRLLSMKSAEDRLLYHLHENNNIITYSSISSLAKELFLERETVSRLISKLEKNKVIFRDSNTIRLYNKTR
;
A
#
# COMPACT_ATOMS: atom_id res chain seq x y z
N MET A 1 6.31 -5.47 -9.96
CA MET A 1 7.14 -5.22 -11.18
C MET A 1 7.57 -3.77 -11.14
N ASN A 2 8.88 -3.50 -11.21
CA ASN A 2 9.40 -2.13 -11.16
C ASN A 2 9.10 -1.42 -12.49
N ILE A 3 8.23 -0.40 -12.46
CA ILE A 3 7.78 0.35 -13.64
C ILE A 3 8.96 1.09 -14.34
N ILE A 4 10.05 1.40 -13.59
CA ILE A 4 11.24 2.07 -14.15
C ILE A 4 11.92 1.19 -15.21
N LYS A 5 11.82 -0.15 -15.10
CA LYS A 5 12.38 -1.08 -16.09
C LYS A 5 11.73 -0.98 -17.47
N LEU A 6 10.58 -0.34 -17.56
CA LEU A 6 9.86 -0.10 -18.82
C LEU A 6 10.35 1.16 -19.56
N LEU A 7 11.17 2.00 -18.91
CA LEU A 7 11.71 3.22 -19.47
C LEU A 7 12.93 2.92 -20.35
N ASP A 8 12.98 3.58 -21.51
CA ASP A 8 14.17 3.62 -22.35
C ASP A 8 15.25 4.57 -21.78
N ASP A 9 16.42 4.59 -22.40
CA ASP A 9 17.56 5.38 -21.93
C ASP A 9 17.32 6.90 -22.02
N LYS A 10 16.46 7.37 -22.96
CA LYS A 10 16.07 8.77 -23.05
C LYS A 10 15.13 9.15 -21.92
N GLN A 11 14.14 8.31 -21.66
CA GLN A 11 13.16 8.50 -20.57
C GLN A 11 13.81 8.41 -19.18
N LYS A 12 14.83 7.59 -19.01
CA LYS A 12 15.58 7.52 -17.74
C LYS A 12 16.35 8.80 -17.41
N LYS A 13 16.69 9.64 -18.39
CA LYS A 13 17.43 10.89 -18.16
C LYS A 13 16.63 11.95 -17.41
N VAL A 14 15.30 11.87 -17.42
CA VAL A 14 14.45 12.82 -16.69
C VAL A 14 14.18 12.39 -15.25
N LEU A 15 14.68 11.21 -14.83
CA LEU A 15 14.55 10.73 -13.46
C LEU A 15 15.45 11.54 -12.53
N LEU A 16 14.88 12.13 -11.48
CA LEU A 16 15.64 12.74 -10.41
C LEU A 16 15.94 11.69 -9.34
N HIS A 17 17.19 11.26 -9.25
CA HIS A 17 17.65 10.33 -8.24
C HIS A 17 17.92 11.06 -6.93
N LEU A 18 17.35 10.56 -5.83
CA LEU A 18 17.52 11.10 -4.49
C LEU A 18 17.98 10.02 -3.53
N TRP A 19 18.80 10.44 -2.57
CA TRP A 19 19.19 9.68 -1.40
C TRP A 19 18.73 10.43 -0.15
N LEU A 20 17.97 9.77 0.71
CA LEU A 20 17.47 10.32 1.96
C LEU A 20 18.02 9.50 3.12
N ASN A 21 18.49 10.17 4.16
CA ASN A 21 18.80 9.52 5.42
C ASN A 21 17.51 9.27 6.21
N LYS A 22 17.53 8.28 7.07
CA LYS A 22 16.41 8.05 7.99
C LYS A 22 16.07 9.33 8.76
N GLY A 23 14.80 9.71 8.71
CA GLY A 23 14.24 10.92 9.34
C GLY A 23 14.15 12.13 8.43
N ASP A 24 14.76 12.08 7.23
CA ASP A 24 14.63 13.18 6.27
C ASP A 24 13.18 13.32 5.79
N VAL A 25 12.70 14.56 5.72
CA VAL A 25 11.37 14.91 5.22
C VAL A 25 11.52 15.32 3.75
N LEU A 26 10.92 14.56 2.84
CA LEU A 26 10.95 14.84 1.40
C LEU A 26 9.91 15.87 1.00
N PHE A 27 8.68 15.72 1.47
CA PHE A 27 7.56 16.66 1.26
C PHE A 27 6.78 16.82 2.57
N ARG A 28 6.20 17.99 2.76
CA ARG A 28 5.36 18.25 3.93
C ARG A 28 3.87 18.13 3.59
N GLU A 29 3.08 17.94 4.62
CA GLU A 29 1.62 18.02 4.50
C GLU A 29 1.22 19.38 3.90
N ASN A 30 0.27 19.35 2.95
CA ASN A 30 -0.20 20.48 2.13
C ASN A 30 0.78 21.02 1.09
N ASP A 31 1.97 20.45 0.91
CA ASP A 31 2.78 20.72 -0.28
C ASP A 31 2.05 20.24 -1.54
N ILE A 32 2.29 20.92 -2.66
CA ILE A 32 1.72 20.54 -3.96
C ILE A 32 2.44 19.30 -4.48
N CYS A 33 1.67 18.27 -4.82
CA CYS A 33 2.18 17.04 -5.43
C CYS A 33 2.41 17.26 -6.94
N ASN A 34 3.61 17.65 -7.30
CA ASN A 34 4.05 17.84 -8.70
C ASN A 34 4.93 16.68 -9.22
N ASP A 35 5.19 15.69 -8.39
CA ASP A 35 6.06 14.56 -8.70
C ASP A 35 5.41 13.25 -8.24
N ILE A 36 5.71 12.15 -8.94
CA ILE A 36 5.56 10.82 -8.39
C ILE A 36 6.93 10.35 -7.90
N GLY A 37 6.96 9.67 -6.75
CA GLY A 37 8.16 9.03 -6.24
C GLY A 37 8.07 7.51 -6.35
N ILE A 38 9.19 6.86 -6.67
CA ILE A 38 9.32 5.40 -6.71
C ILE A 38 10.49 5.02 -5.82
N VAL A 39 10.25 4.21 -4.80
CA VAL A 39 11.29 3.72 -3.89
C VAL A 39 12.09 2.64 -4.58
N ILE A 40 13.41 2.83 -4.67
CA ILE A 40 14.35 1.84 -5.21
C ILE A 40 14.81 0.90 -4.10
N GLU A 41 15.21 1.50 -2.97
CA GLU A 41 15.66 0.79 -1.78
C GLU A 41 15.30 1.60 -0.52
N GLY A 42 14.91 0.94 0.55
CA GLY A 42 14.55 1.59 1.82
C GLY A 42 13.04 1.64 2.07
N GLU A 43 12.58 2.68 2.76
CA GLU A 43 11.17 2.79 3.17
C GLU A 43 10.79 4.25 3.45
N ILE A 44 9.65 4.68 2.90
CA ILE A 44 9.01 5.98 3.13
C ILE A 44 7.74 5.77 3.95
N SER A 45 7.52 6.59 4.97
CA SER A 45 6.24 6.66 5.70
C SER A 45 5.49 7.95 5.34
N ILE A 46 4.18 7.84 5.26
CA ILE A 46 3.27 9.00 5.17
C ILE A 46 2.70 9.21 6.57
N VAL A 47 3.06 10.34 7.18
CA VAL A 47 2.81 10.66 8.58
C VAL A 47 1.92 11.89 8.69
N SER A 48 0.84 11.81 9.43
CA SER A 48 0.03 12.96 9.84
C SER A 48 0.13 13.15 11.35
N TYR A 49 -0.03 14.40 11.80
CA TYR A 49 -0.02 14.74 13.20
C TYR A 49 -1.42 15.04 13.68
N LEU A 50 -1.84 14.44 14.79
CA LEU A 50 -3.11 14.74 15.43
C LEU A 50 -3.02 16.04 16.25
N ALA A 51 -4.17 16.56 16.69
CA ALA A 51 -4.24 17.80 17.46
C ALA A 51 -3.49 17.75 18.80
N ASP A 52 -3.28 16.56 19.35
CA ASP A 52 -2.49 16.32 20.57
C ASP A 52 -0.98 16.15 20.29
N GLY A 53 -0.55 16.29 19.04
CA GLY A 53 0.84 16.11 18.60
C GLY A 53 1.26 14.67 18.39
N SER A 54 0.38 13.70 18.56
CA SER A 54 0.70 12.30 18.26
C SER A 54 0.79 12.04 16.76
N GLU A 55 1.74 11.16 16.38
CA GLU A 55 1.98 10.78 14.99
C GLU A 55 1.07 9.61 14.58
N VAL A 56 0.49 9.70 13.39
CA VAL A 56 -0.25 8.61 12.74
C VAL A 56 0.39 8.28 11.41
N ILE A 57 1.01 7.10 11.32
CA ILE A 57 1.49 6.54 10.07
C ILE A 57 0.32 5.84 9.39
N TYR A 58 -0.22 6.41 8.32
CA TYR A 58 -1.35 5.82 7.62
C TYR A 58 -0.98 5.09 6.33
N ASN A 59 0.26 5.24 5.88
CA ASN A 59 0.80 4.43 4.79
C ASN A 59 2.32 4.29 4.89
N THR A 60 2.83 3.19 4.36
CA THR A 60 4.26 2.89 4.26
C THR A 60 4.55 2.38 2.85
N ILE A 61 5.51 3.00 2.17
CA ILE A 61 5.91 2.74 0.79
C ILE A 61 7.27 2.06 0.81
N ARG A 62 7.37 0.91 0.17
CA ARG A 62 8.58 0.07 0.14
C ARG A 62 9.15 -0.04 -1.27
N ASN A 63 10.20 -0.86 -1.38
CA ASN A 63 10.87 -1.12 -2.67
C ASN A 63 9.87 -1.44 -3.78
N ASP A 64 10.06 -0.83 -4.94
CA ASP A 64 9.22 -0.93 -6.13
C ASP A 64 7.80 -0.32 -6.00
N GLU A 65 7.47 0.31 -4.86
CA GLU A 65 6.19 0.98 -4.67
C GLU A 65 6.28 2.48 -5.02
N ILE A 66 5.11 3.05 -5.36
CA ILE A 66 4.96 4.42 -5.86
C ILE A 66 4.15 5.23 -4.85
N PHE A 67 4.56 6.49 -4.65
CA PHE A 67 3.76 7.48 -3.94
C PHE A 67 3.50 8.72 -4.80
N GLY A 68 2.52 9.55 -4.41
CA GLY A 68 2.10 10.72 -5.18
C GLY A 68 1.20 10.40 -6.37
N ASN A 69 1.20 9.16 -6.83
CA ASN A 69 0.47 8.72 -8.02
C ASN A 69 -1.06 8.97 -7.97
N ASN A 70 -1.68 8.88 -6.80
CA ASN A 70 -3.10 9.14 -6.60
C ASN A 70 -3.43 10.65 -6.39
N LEU A 71 -2.42 11.50 -6.29
CA LEU A 71 -2.57 12.94 -6.05
C LEU A 71 -2.22 13.77 -7.28
N ILE A 72 -1.19 13.40 -8.03
CA ILE A 72 -0.57 14.22 -9.09
C ILE A 72 -1.55 14.71 -10.17
N PHE A 73 -2.60 13.95 -10.45
CA PHE A 73 -3.67 14.31 -11.40
C PHE A 73 -5.00 14.65 -10.71
N SER A 74 -4.98 14.78 -9.37
CA SER A 74 -6.16 15.22 -8.61
C SER A 74 -6.47 16.69 -8.86
N SER A 75 -7.74 17.09 -8.70
CA SER A 75 -8.14 18.49 -8.67
C SER A 75 -7.59 19.25 -7.47
N GLN A 76 -7.16 18.55 -6.44
CA GLN A 76 -6.50 19.09 -5.25
C GLN A 76 -5.24 18.26 -4.96
N PRO A 77 -4.14 18.51 -5.69
CA PRO A 77 -2.94 17.69 -5.62
C PRO A 77 -2.05 18.07 -4.42
N PHE A 78 -2.58 17.97 -3.21
CA PHE A 78 -1.83 18.29 -1.99
C PHE A 78 -1.55 17.02 -1.19
N TYR A 79 -0.31 16.88 -0.71
CA TYR A 79 0.04 15.80 0.21
C TYR A 79 -0.82 15.86 1.48
N LYS A 80 -1.28 14.72 1.96
CA LYS A 80 -2.16 14.59 3.14
C LYS A 80 -1.41 14.18 4.40
N GLY A 81 -0.10 14.32 4.39
CA GLY A 81 0.81 14.07 5.48
C GLY A 81 2.24 14.24 5.01
N ASP A 82 3.16 14.36 5.94
CA ASP A 82 4.59 14.44 5.67
C ASP A 82 5.09 13.15 5.05
N ILE A 83 5.92 13.24 4.02
CA ILE A 83 6.59 12.13 3.35
C ILE A 83 8.00 12.01 3.95
N ILE A 84 8.20 11.02 4.82
CA ILE A 84 9.40 10.89 5.67
C ILE A 84 10.10 9.56 5.37
N ALA A 85 11.43 9.61 5.24
CA ALA A 85 12.24 8.40 5.13
C ALA A 85 12.29 7.66 6.48
N SER A 86 11.67 6.49 6.57
CA SER A 86 11.67 5.64 7.78
C SER A 86 12.97 4.87 7.94
N LYS A 87 13.72 4.73 6.86
CA LYS A 87 15.07 4.14 6.74
C LYS A 87 15.88 4.96 5.76
N ASP A 88 17.18 4.74 5.70
CA ASP A 88 17.98 5.24 4.58
C ASP A 88 17.36 4.75 3.28
N THR A 89 17.06 5.67 2.38
CA THR A 89 16.18 5.39 1.23
C THR A 89 16.74 5.99 -0.05
N GLN A 90 16.84 5.15 -1.07
CA GLN A 90 17.04 5.57 -2.45
C GLN A 90 15.69 5.61 -3.16
N LEU A 91 15.42 6.70 -3.85
CA LEU A 91 14.21 6.84 -4.66
C LEU A 91 14.48 7.65 -5.93
N VAL A 92 13.55 7.58 -6.86
CA VAL A 92 13.51 8.46 -8.01
C VAL A 92 12.21 9.26 -8.00
N LEU A 93 12.30 10.52 -8.44
CA LEU A 93 11.14 11.35 -8.72
C LEU A 93 10.98 11.51 -10.23
N ILE A 94 9.73 11.54 -10.68
CA ILE A 94 9.34 11.89 -12.05
C ILE A 94 8.37 13.06 -11.96
N LYS A 95 8.75 14.19 -12.56
CA LYS A 95 7.90 15.38 -12.62
C LYS A 95 6.62 15.11 -13.43
N LYS A 96 5.55 15.81 -13.11
CA LYS A 96 4.26 15.67 -13.78
C LYS A 96 4.33 15.76 -15.29
N ASP A 97 5.05 16.75 -15.83
CA ASP A 97 5.15 16.95 -17.27
C ASP A 97 5.96 15.85 -17.94
N ASP A 98 7.06 15.40 -17.32
CA ASP A 98 7.85 14.26 -17.79
C ASP A 98 7.03 12.96 -17.75
N LEU A 99 6.22 12.77 -16.69
CA LEU A 99 5.32 11.63 -16.57
C LEU A 99 4.30 11.60 -17.71
N ILE A 100 3.72 12.76 -18.06
CA ILE A 100 2.76 12.88 -19.18
C ILE A 100 3.46 12.51 -20.49
N GLU A 101 4.65 13.04 -20.74
CA GLU A 101 5.42 12.74 -21.95
C GLU A 101 5.82 11.26 -22.04
N ILE A 102 6.26 10.67 -20.92
CA ILE A 102 6.54 9.22 -20.85
C ILE A 102 5.29 8.41 -21.19
N MET A 103 4.14 8.74 -20.59
CA MET A 103 2.89 8.02 -20.86
C MET A 103 2.43 8.19 -22.31
N HIS A 104 2.67 9.37 -22.91
CA HIS A 104 2.32 9.61 -24.31
C HIS A 104 3.18 8.80 -25.28
N THR A 105 4.47 8.67 -25.01
CA THR A 105 5.45 8.02 -25.90
C THR A 105 5.66 6.55 -25.61
N ASN A 106 5.32 6.07 -24.40
CA ASN A 106 5.55 4.70 -23.95
C ASN A 106 4.24 4.03 -23.51
N LYS A 107 3.55 3.40 -24.46
CA LYS A 107 2.27 2.72 -24.21
C LYS A 107 2.36 1.65 -23.12
N GLN A 108 3.48 0.93 -23.01
CA GLN A 108 3.65 -0.12 -22.01
C GLN A 108 3.74 0.47 -20.60
N PHE A 109 4.49 1.55 -20.45
CA PHE A 109 4.57 2.30 -19.19
C PHE A 109 3.18 2.87 -18.81
N MET A 110 2.48 3.47 -19.76
CA MET A 110 1.14 4.03 -19.52
C MET A 110 0.17 2.95 -19.01
N ILE A 111 0.13 1.79 -19.66
CA ILE A 111 -0.75 0.68 -19.23
C ILE A 111 -0.39 0.20 -17.83
N GLU A 112 0.91 0.09 -17.50
CA GLU A 112 1.33 -0.33 -16.17
C GLU A 112 1.01 0.73 -15.10
N PHE A 113 1.19 2.00 -15.41
CA PHE A 113 0.80 3.09 -14.52
C PHE A 113 -0.71 3.06 -14.22
N ILE A 114 -1.55 2.89 -15.24
CA ILE A 114 -3.01 2.75 -15.08
C ILE A 114 -3.35 1.50 -14.26
N ARG A 115 -2.63 0.39 -14.46
CA ARG A 115 -2.81 -0.83 -13.66
C ARG A 115 -2.50 -0.60 -12.19
N ILE A 116 -1.41 0.11 -11.89
CA ILE A 116 -1.06 0.50 -10.51
C ILE A 116 -2.18 1.34 -9.89
N GLN A 117 -2.71 2.34 -10.60
CA GLN A 117 -3.82 3.18 -10.14
C GLN A 117 -5.08 2.34 -9.87
N SER A 118 -5.42 1.43 -10.77
CA SER A 118 -6.58 0.54 -10.63
C SER A 118 -6.44 -0.38 -9.42
N ASN A 119 -5.24 -0.92 -9.19
CA ASN A 119 -4.95 -1.77 -8.02
C ASN A 119 -5.02 -0.98 -6.71
N THR A 120 -4.52 0.26 -6.69
CA THR A 120 -4.65 1.17 -5.54
C THR A 120 -6.13 1.44 -5.23
N GLY A 121 -6.94 1.75 -6.24
CA GLY A 121 -8.38 1.94 -6.08
C GLY A 121 -9.08 0.68 -5.54
N LYS A 122 -8.74 -0.50 -6.06
CA LYS A 122 -9.25 -1.78 -5.57
C LYS A 122 -8.88 -2.01 -4.09
N ALA A 123 -7.63 -1.76 -3.71
CA ALA A 123 -7.15 -1.91 -2.33
C ALA A 123 -7.90 -0.97 -1.37
N LEU A 124 -8.11 0.31 -1.77
CA LEU A 124 -8.90 1.26 -0.99
C LEU A 124 -10.36 0.82 -0.82
N ASN A 125 -11.00 0.35 -1.88
CA ASN A 125 -12.37 -0.17 -1.82
C ASN A 125 -12.47 -1.39 -0.88
N ASN A 126 -11.51 -2.31 -0.93
CA ASN A 126 -11.46 -3.45 -0.02
C ASN A 126 -11.27 -3.00 1.44
N ARG A 127 -10.43 -1.99 1.69
CA ARG A 127 -10.24 -1.40 3.02
C ARG A 127 -11.52 -0.79 3.56
N ILE A 128 -12.23 0.01 2.76
CA ILE A 128 -13.52 0.60 3.12
C ILE A 128 -14.52 -0.50 3.46
N ARG A 129 -14.59 -1.56 2.64
CA ARG A 129 -15.50 -2.68 2.84
C ARG A 129 -15.21 -3.43 4.14
N LEU A 130 -13.94 -3.72 4.43
CA LEU A 130 -13.53 -4.33 5.70
C LEU A 130 -13.91 -3.47 6.90
N LEU A 131 -13.65 -2.16 6.84
CA LEU A 131 -13.97 -1.23 7.92
C LEU A 131 -15.49 -1.07 8.14
N SER A 132 -16.30 -1.24 7.10
CA SER A 132 -17.76 -1.19 7.17
C SER A 132 -18.39 -2.45 7.78
N MET A 133 -17.64 -3.54 7.91
CA MET A 133 -18.15 -4.78 8.51
C MET A 133 -18.21 -4.65 10.03
N LYS A 134 -19.34 -5.09 10.60
CA LYS A 134 -19.63 -4.95 12.03
C LYS A 134 -18.87 -5.95 12.90
N SER A 135 -18.64 -7.16 12.39
CA SER A 135 -17.99 -8.21 13.17
C SER A 135 -16.57 -8.54 12.68
N ALA A 136 -15.71 -8.91 13.62
CA ALA A 136 -14.37 -9.42 13.33
C ALA A 136 -14.40 -10.70 12.49
N GLU A 137 -15.44 -11.53 12.69
CA GLU A 137 -15.67 -12.78 11.95
C GLU A 137 -15.96 -12.48 10.47
N ASP A 138 -16.85 -11.52 10.18
CA ASP A 138 -17.15 -11.10 8.81
C ASP A 138 -15.90 -10.58 8.09
N ARG A 139 -15.05 -9.80 8.77
CA ARG A 139 -13.79 -9.29 8.20
C ARG A 139 -12.83 -10.42 7.83
N LEU A 140 -12.65 -11.41 8.70
CA LEU A 140 -11.75 -12.53 8.41
C LEU A 140 -12.31 -13.41 7.28
N LEU A 141 -13.61 -13.72 7.30
CA LEU A 141 -14.24 -14.54 6.27
C LEU A 141 -14.22 -13.84 4.92
N TYR A 142 -14.52 -12.54 4.88
CA TYR A 142 -14.40 -11.73 3.66
C TYR A 142 -12.97 -11.73 3.13
N HIS A 143 -11.97 -11.52 4.00
CA HIS A 143 -10.57 -11.53 3.60
C HIS A 143 -10.14 -12.90 3.04
N LEU A 144 -10.65 -14.01 3.63
CA LEU A 144 -10.46 -15.35 3.08
C LEU A 144 -11.07 -15.48 1.69
N HIS A 145 -12.31 -15.05 1.48
CA HIS A 145 -12.97 -15.11 0.17
C HIS A 145 -12.23 -14.31 -0.91
N GLU A 146 -11.77 -13.11 -0.61
CA GLU A 146 -10.99 -12.28 -1.55
C GLU A 146 -9.64 -12.93 -1.92
N ASN A 147 -9.11 -13.81 -1.08
CA ASN A 147 -7.85 -14.52 -1.29
C ASN A 147 -8.07 -16.01 -1.67
N ASN A 148 -9.13 -16.33 -2.42
CA ASN A 148 -9.44 -17.68 -2.87
C ASN A 148 -9.55 -18.71 -1.72
N ASN A 149 -10.10 -18.29 -0.59
CA ASN A 149 -10.30 -19.06 0.62
C ASN A 149 -9.01 -19.54 1.32
N ILE A 150 -7.87 -18.92 1.02
CA ILE A 150 -6.57 -19.22 1.62
C ILE A 150 -5.85 -17.92 1.96
N ILE A 151 -5.38 -17.79 3.19
CA ILE A 151 -4.54 -16.66 3.63
C ILE A 151 -3.25 -17.22 4.23
N THR A 152 -2.11 -16.71 3.77
CA THR A 152 -0.81 -16.93 4.42
C THR A 152 -0.34 -15.60 5.02
N TYR A 153 0.08 -15.60 6.27
CA TYR A 153 0.48 -14.41 7.01
C TYR A 153 1.84 -14.62 7.71
N SER A 154 2.61 -13.55 7.86
CA SER A 154 3.91 -13.61 8.53
C SER A 154 3.78 -13.74 10.05
N SER A 155 2.74 -13.16 10.63
CA SER A 155 2.42 -13.20 12.06
C SER A 155 0.95 -12.85 12.30
N ILE A 156 0.40 -13.23 13.46
CA ILE A 156 -0.96 -12.81 13.88
C ILE A 156 -1.05 -11.27 13.91
N SER A 157 0.02 -10.58 14.28
CA SER A 157 0.05 -9.12 14.28
C SER A 157 -0.05 -8.53 12.86
N SER A 158 0.57 -9.16 11.85
CA SER A 158 0.42 -8.71 10.46
C SER A 158 -1.00 -8.93 9.95
N LEU A 159 -1.60 -10.08 10.22
CA LEU A 159 -2.98 -10.38 9.84
C LEU A 159 -3.97 -9.43 10.54
N ALA A 160 -3.71 -9.10 11.81
CA ALA A 160 -4.54 -8.17 12.57
C ALA A 160 -4.53 -6.76 11.94
N LYS A 161 -3.37 -6.29 11.50
CA LYS A 161 -3.25 -5.01 10.78
C LYS A 161 -4.03 -5.04 9.45
N GLU A 162 -3.95 -6.12 8.69
CA GLU A 162 -4.68 -6.29 7.42
C GLU A 162 -6.21 -6.30 7.62
N LEU A 163 -6.67 -6.84 8.75
CA LEU A 163 -8.10 -6.90 9.11
C LEU A 163 -8.60 -5.66 9.87
N PHE A 164 -7.72 -4.72 10.22
CA PHE A 164 -8.02 -3.58 11.09
C PHE A 164 -8.63 -4.01 12.44
N LEU A 165 -7.98 -4.99 13.06
CA LEU A 165 -8.37 -5.59 14.33
C LEU A 165 -7.18 -5.64 15.29
N GLU A 166 -7.48 -5.75 16.58
CA GLU A 166 -6.47 -6.01 17.60
C GLU A 166 -5.94 -7.46 17.48
N ARG A 167 -4.65 -7.65 17.73
CA ARG A 167 -3.95 -8.96 17.66
C ARG A 167 -4.68 -10.03 18.47
N GLU A 168 -5.08 -9.69 19.68
CA GLU A 168 -5.77 -10.62 20.57
C GLU A 168 -7.14 -11.04 20.06
N THR A 169 -7.87 -10.11 19.43
CA THR A 169 -9.16 -10.37 18.80
C THR A 169 -9.00 -11.39 17.67
N VAL A 170 -8.00 -11.19 16.78
CA VAL A 170 -7.73 -12.12 15.68
C VAL A 170 -7.30 -13.49 16.21
N SER A 171 -6.43 -13.55 17.22
CA SER A 171 -6.00 -14.82 17.82
C SER A 171 -7.17 -15.61 18.39
N ARG A 172 -8.05 -14.97 19.16
CA ARG A 172 -9.26 -15.60 19.73
C ARG A 172 -10.25 -16.04 18.65
N LEU A 173 -10.42 -15.21 17.61
CA LEU A 173 -11.30 -15.49 16.49
C LEU A 173 -10.85 -16.74 15.70
N ILE A 174 -9.56 -16.81 15.36
CA ILE A 174 -8.99 -17.98 14.66
C ILE A 174 -9.25 -19.25 15.47
N SER A 175 -8.94 -19.25 16.78
CA SER A 175 -9.15 -20.43 17.65
C SER A 175 -10.64 -20.85 17.73
N LYS A 176 -11.55 -19.86 17.79
CA LYS A 176 -13.00 -20.11 17.76
C LYS A 176 -13.45 -20.77 16.46
N LEU A 177 -13.03 -20.22 15.31
CA LEU A 177 -13.45 -20.70 13.99
C LEU A 177 -12.84 -22.06 13.66
N GLU A 178 -11.62 -22.32 14.10
CA GLU A 178 -10.97 -23.64 13.99
C GLU A 178 -11.71 -24.70 14.80
N LYS A 179 -12.03 -24.40 16.08
CA LYS A 179 -12.85 -25.30 16.94
C LYS A 179 -14.22 -25.59 16.33
N ASN A 180 -14.83 -24.61 15.68
CA ASN A 180 -16.13 -24.74 15.01
C ASN A 180 -16.04 -25.38 13.61
N LYS A 181 -14.85 -25.78 13.17
CA LYS A 181 -14.59 -26.37 11.84
C LYS A 181 -15.06 -25.46 10.70
N VAL A 182 -14.94 -24.15 10.85
CA VAL A 182 -15.19 -23.16 9.80
C VAL A 182 -13.91 -22.94 8.99
N ILE A 183 -12.77 -22.95 9.68
CA ILE A 183 -11.44 -22.82 9.08
C ILE A 183 -10.54 -23.97 9.53
N PHE A 184 -9.54 -24.26 8.71
CA PHE A 184 -8.40 -25.10 9.05
C PHE A 184 -7.16 -24.20 9.10
N ARG A 185 -6.33 -24.38 10.13
CA ARG A 185 -5.06 -23.67 10.31
C ARG A 185 -3.89 -24.65 10.25
N ASP A 186 -2.90 -24.30 9.45
CA ASP A 186 -1.62 -24.99 9.37
C ASP A 186 -0.49 -23.94 9.44
N SER A 187 0.27 -23.95 10.54
CA SER A 187 1.30 -22.93 10.80
C SER A 187 0.77 -21.50 10.64
N ASN A 188 1.23 -20.83 9.59
CA ASN A 188 0.87 -19.45 9.24
C ASN A 188 -0.12 -19.37 8.06
N THR A 189 -0.83 -20.45 7.76
CA THR A 189 -1.82 -20.50 6.69
C THR A 189 -3.19 -20.85 7.26
N ILE A 190 -4.21 -20.09 6.86
CA ILE A 190 -5.62 -20.34 7.19
C ILE A 190 -6.36 -20.66 5.90
N ARG A 191 -7.21 -21.67 5.94
CA ARG A 191 -8.08 -22.08 4.82
C ARG A 191 -9.51 -22.24 5.29
N LEU A 192 -10.48 -21.85 4.48
CA LEU A 192 -11.88 -22.21 4.72
C LEU A 192 -12.06 -23.72 4.60
N TYR A 193 -12.84 -24.31 5.51
CA TYR A 193 -13.33 -25.65 5.32
C TYR A 193 -14.26 -25.65 4.10
N ASN A 194 -13.87 -26.34 3.04
CA ASN A 194 -14.81 -26.66 1.96
C ASN A 194 -15.86 -27.62 2.55
N LYS A 195 -17.07 -27.12 2.82
CA LYS A 195 -18.21 -28.02 2.89
C LYS A 195 -18.38 -28.59 1.48
N THR A 196 -17.77 -29.74 1.22
CA THR A 196 -18.16 -30.58 0.09
C THR A 196 -19.69 -30.76 0.18
N ARG A 197 -20.39 -30.15 -0.76
CA ARG A 197 -21.81 -30.45 -0.98
C ARG A 197 -21.93 -31.83 -1.55
#